data_8cca71a813ae22d2c4a4744bf778399f
#
_entry.id   8cca71a813ae22d2c4a4744bf778399f
#
_cell.length_a   1.000
_cell.length_b   1.000
_cell.length_c   1.000
_cell.angle_alpha   90.00
_cell.angle_beta   90.00
_cell.angle_gamma   90.00
#
_symmetry.space_group_name_H-M   'P 1'
#
loop_
_entity.id
_entity.type
_entity.pdbx_description
1 polymer ?
#
loop_
_entity_poly.entity_id
_entity_poly.type
_entity_poly.pdbx_seq_one_letter_code
_entity_poly.pdbx_strand_id
1 'polypeptide(L)'
;MMNHSLSCCLCCVSAWISVSVSESQTVEVQSGEDITLLCSITSTAPTHTFWSKLYNKTKISCISSMYGSEGKASFCDGFQNGKYEMSSNISTISLKIKQVDVSDSGLYLCGFYMSGHTRLTVTDLNVQGKIELTSMILGAVTVFLVMVVIVDQAFVSVAHNEEEHSPQKQNPVSDDLNYAALSFQSKAKRKRRPPSERELEPNVVYAATR
;
A
#
# COMPACT_ATOMS: atom_id res chain seq x y z
N MET A 1 -32.77 7.81 -25.76
CA MET A 1 -33.15 7.46 -24.37
C MET A 1 -32.17 8.18 -23.45
N MET A 2 -32.60 9.28 -22.87
CA MET A 2 -31.72 10.16 -22.08
C MET A 2 -31.47 9.56 -20.70
N ASN A 3 -30.17 9.51 -20.30
CA ASN A 3 -29.70 9.02 -19.02
C ASN A 3 -30.23 9.89 -17.86
N HIS A 4 -31.29 9.45 -17.20
CA HIS A 4 -31.82 10.07 -16.00
C HIS A 4 -30.94 9.88 -14.74
N SER A 5 -29.86 9.09 -14.84
CA SER A 5 -29.00 8.74 -13.68
C SER A 5 -28.03 9.85 -13.28
N LEU A 6 -27.61 10.71 -14.21
CA LEU A 6 -26.68 11.80 -13.90
C LEU A 6 -27.37 13.06 -13.32
N SER A 7 -28.67 13.23 -13.58
CA SER A 7 -29.39 14.43 -13.17
C SER A 7 -29.67 14.47 -11.66
N CYS A 8 -29.75 13.33 -10.98
CA CYS A 8 -30.07 13.26 -9.56
C CYS A 8 -28.89 13.66 -8.65
N CYS A 9 -27.64 13.43 -9.07
CA CYS A 9 -26.45 13.81 -8.28
C CYS A 9 -26.09 15.28 -8.42
N LEU A 10 -26.38 15.93 -9.56
CA LEU A 10 -26.03 17.34 -9.74
C LEU A 10 -27.05 18.29 -9.08
N CYS A 11 -28.30 17.89 -8.91
CA CYS A 11 -29.31 18.72 -8.24
C CYS A 11 -29.09 18.85 -6.73
N CYS A 12 -28.29 17.98 -6.09
CA CYS A 12 -28.02 18.08 -4.67
C CYS A 12 -26.98 19.12 -4.29
N VAL A 13 -26.27 19.71 -5.24
CA VAL A 13 -25.14 20.61 -4.96
C VAL A 13 -25.51 22.09 -5.03
N SER A 14 -26.66 22.44 -5.62
CA SER A 14 -27.06 23.85 -5.84
C SER A 14 -28.21 24.36 -4.95
N ALA A 15 -28.83 23.51 -4.15
CA ALA A 15 -29.76 23.95 -3.12
C ALA A 15 -29.01 24.14 -1.79
N TRP A 16 -29.22 25.23 -1.13
CA TRP A 16 -28.77 25.52 0.23
C TRP A 16 -29.41 24.50 1.17
N ILE A 17 -28.80 23.30 1.27
CA ILE A 17 -29.25 22.25 2.14
C ILE A 17 -28.60 22.49 3.49
N SER A 18 -29.39 22.76 4.51
CA SER A 18 -28.93 22.70 5.90
C SER A 18 -28.47 21.26 6.19
N VAL A 19 -27.20 20.98 6.01
CA VAL A 19 -26.59 19.69 6.33
C VAL A 19 -26.30 19.69 7.82
N SER A 20 -27.11 18.98 8.58
CA SER A 20 -26.77 18.65 9.97
C SER A 20 -25.88 17.39 9.94
N VAL A 21 -24.59 17.57 10.13
CA VAL A 21 -23.65 16.43 10.31
C VAL A 21 -23.84 15.91 11.72
N SER A 22 -24.38 14.71 11.83
CA SER A 22 -24.47 13.96 13.08
C SER A 22 -23.26 13.05 13.16
N GLU A 23 -22.51 13.17 14.23
CA GLU A 23 -21.50 12.25 14.75
C GLU A 23 -20.59 11.55 13.71
N SER A 24 -19.30 11.91 13.76
CA SER A 24 -18.26 11.21 12.98
C SER A 24 -17.84 9.95 13.74
N GLN A 25 -17.99 8.80 13.12
CA GLN A 25 -17.55 7.51 13.65
C GLN A 25 -16.29 7.06 12.89
N THR A 26 -15.25 6.63 13.62
CA THR A 26 -14.06 6.02 13.01
C THR A 26 -14.15 4.50 13.18
N VAL A 27 -13.89 3.78 12.10
CA VAL A 27 -13.85 2.31 12.04
C VAL A 27 -12.50 1.87 11.55
N GLU A 28 -11.84 1.00 12.29
CA GLU A 28 -10.55 0.40 11.91
C GLU A 28 -10.75 -1.07 11.58
N VAL A 29 -10.11 -1.53 10.50
CA VAL A 29 -10.22 -2.90 10.00
C VAL A 29 -8.93 -3.32 9.31
N GLN A 30 -8.63 -4.61 9.27
CA GLN A 30 -7.47 -5.12 8.56
C GLN A 30 -7.81 -5.43 7.10
N SER A 31 -6.83 -5.23 6.22
CA SER A 31 -6.96 -5.58 4.81
C SER A 31 -7.29 -7.06 4.61
N GLY A 32 -8.27 -7.33 3.75
CA GLY A 32 -8.78 -8.67 3.43
C GLY A 32 -9.96 -9.12 4.29
N GLU A 33 -10.40 -8.32 5.28
CA GLU A 33 -11.61 -8.59 6.06
C GLU A 33 -12.86 -8.01 5.36
N ASP A 34 -14.02 -8.48 5.77
CA ASP A 34 -15.31 -7.90 5.42
C ASP A 34 -15.73 -6.92 6.53
N ILE A 35 -16.21 -5.75 6.15
CA ILE A 35 -16.71 -4.74 7.10
C ILE A 35 -18.13 -4.32 6.74
N THR A 36 -18.93 -4.03 7.75
CA THR A 36 -20.26 -3.45 7.57
C THR A 36 -20.35 -2.10 8.26
N LEU A 37 -20.51 -1.05 7.46
CA LEU A 37 -20.76 0.29 7.96
C LEU A 37 -22.26 0.44 8.25
N LEU A 38 -22.58 1.04 9.38
CA LEU A 38 -23.96 1.23 9.84
C LEU A 38 -24.30 2.71 9.93
N CYS A 39 -25.52 3.03 9.57
CA CYS A 39 -26.06 4.38 9.65
C CYS A 39 -27.48 4.33 10.20
N SER A 40 -27.72 5.05 11.29
CA SER A 40 -29.03 5.08 11.94
C SER A 40 -29.99 5.98 11.17
N ILE A 41 -31.20 5.49 10.93
CA ILE A 41 -32.32 6.22 10.33
C ILE A 41 -33.29 6.61 11.45
N THR A 42 -33.66 7.86 11.49
CA THR A 42 -34.70 8.35 12.41
C THR A 42 -36.06 8.56 11.73
N SER A 43 -36.19 8.11 10.46
CA SER A 43 -37.43 8.27 9.70
C SER A 43 -38.33 7.04 9.85
N THR A 44 -39.60 7.27 10.13
CA THR A 44 -40.66 6.23 10.20
C THR A 44 -41.33 5.99 8.84
N ALA A 45 -41.07 6.83 7.84
CA ALA A 45 -41.64 6.71 6.50
C ALA A 45 -40.59 6.17 5.49
N PRO A 46 -41.03 5.48 4.44
CA PRO A 46 -40.14 5.11 3.35
C PRO A 46 -39.41 6.32 2.79
N THR A 47 -38.12 6.25 2.68
CA THR A 47 -37.30 7.37 2.22
C THR A 47 -36.19 6.90 1.29
N HIS A 48 -35.64 7.83 0.51
CA HIS A 48 -34.43 7.58 -0.25
C HIS A 48 -33.22 7.56 0.68
N THR A 49 -32.46 6.49 0.61
CA THR A 49 -31.22 6.29 1.34
C THR A 49 -30.07 6.09 0.36
N PHE A 50 -28.88 6.52 0.73
CA PHE A 50 -27.72 6.39 -0.14
C PHE A 50 -26.42 6.27 0.64
N TRP A 51 -25.44 5.68 -0.02
CA TRP A 51 -24.04 5.68 0.40
C TRP A 51 -23.16 6.34 -0.65
N SER A 52 -22.22 7.16 -0.20
CA SER A 52 -21.22 7.80 -1.06
C SER A 52 -19.85 7.72 -0.40
N LYS A 53 -18.78 7.77 -1.20
CA LYS A 53 -17.41 7.85 -0.71
C LYS A 53 -16.81 9.21 -1.09
N LEU A 54 -16.13 9.83 -0.13
CA LEU A 54 -15.38 11.06 -0.36
C LEU A 54 -13.92 10.74 -0.64
N TYR A 55 -13.47 11.06 -1.83
CA TYR A 55 -12.07 10.93 -2.24
C TYR A 55 -11.32 12.25 -2.08
N ASN A 56 -10.12 12.18 -1.49
CA ASN A 56 -9.21 13.34 -1.37
C ASN A 56 -9.88 14.61 -0.81
N LYS A 57 -10.89 14.47 0.04
CA LYS A 57 -11.66 15.56 0.68
C LYS A 57 -12.40 16.49 -0.29
N THR A 58 -12.43 16.19 -1.58
CA THR A 58 -13.02 17.08 -2.60
C THR A 58 -14.00 16.41 -3.56
N LYS A 59 -13.79 15.12 -3.86
CA LYS A 59 -14.61 14.40 -4.84
C LYS A 59 -15.53 13.39 -4.14
N ILE A 60 -16.82 13.62 -4.23
CA ILE A 60 -17.85 12.66 -3.76
C ILE A 60 -18.21 11.74 -4.91
N SER A 61 -18.19 10.43 -4.66
CA SER A 61 -18.66 9.41 -5.60
C SER A 61 -19.81 8.64 -4.98
N CYS A 62 -20.90 8.51 -5.72
CA CYS A 62 -22.02 7.65 -5.34
C CYS A 62 -21.55 6.19 -5.32
N ILE A 63 -21.92 5.45 -4.27
CA ILE A 63 -21.74 3.99 -4.19
C ILE A 63 -23.04 3.30 -4.52
N SER A 64 -24.09 3.59 -3.77
CA SER A 64 -25.39 2.92 -3.89
C SER A 64 -26.52 3.78 -3.35
N SER A 65 -27.73 3.48 -3.81
CA SER A 65 -28.96 4.09 -3.32
C SER A 65 -30.08 3.07 -3.26
N MET A 66 -31.05 3.33 -2.38
CA MET A 66 -32.22 2.48 -2.19
C MET A 66 -33.43 3.32 -1.75
N TYR A 67 -34.63 2.89 -2.07
CA TYR A 67 -35.87 3.49 -1.60
C TYR A 67 -36.62 2.54 -0.67
N GLY A 68 -36.88 3.00 0.54
CA GLY A 68 -37.54 2.19 1.57
C GLY A 68 -36.66 1.04 2.09
N SER A 69 -37.19 0.28 3.03
CA SER A 69 -36.47 -0.83 3.67
C SER A 69 -36.49 -2.13 2.85
N GLU A 70 -37.47 -2.27 1.95
CA GLU A 70 -37.64 -3.47 1.11
C GLU A 70 -37.19 -3.23 -0.33
N GLY A 71 -36.69 -2.04 -0.62
CA GLY A 71 -36.22 -1.66 -1.94
C GLY A 71 -34.99 -2.46 -2.36
N LYS A 72 -34.84 -2.64 -3.67
CA LYS A 72 -33.62 -3.20 -4.23
C LYS A 72 -32.55 -2.11 -4.30
N ALA A 73 -31.35 -2.41 -3.77
CA ALA A 73 -30.21 -1.51 -3.88
C ALA A 73 -29.81 -1.33 -5.36
N SER A 74 -29.60 -0.09 -5.76
CA SER A 74 -29.03 0.30 -7.04
C SER A 74 -27.60 0.79 -6.82
N PHE A 75 -26.64 0.24 -7.54
CA PHE A 75 -25.25 0.60 -7.46
C PHE A 75 -24.85 1.54 -8.59
N CYS A 76 -24.04 2.54 -8.27
CA CYS A 76 -23.51 3.49 -9.24
C CYS A 76 -22.39 2.86 -10.08
N ASP A 77 -22.04 3.52 -11.20
CA ASP A 77 -20.97 3.05 -12.08
C ASP A 77 -19.64 2.89 -11.32
N GLY A 78 -18.99 1.76 -11.52
CA GLY A 78 -17.76 1.39 -10.84
C GLY A 78 -17.94 0.65 -9.50
N PHE A 79 -19.18 0.56 -8.98
CA PHE A 79 -19.49 -0.15 -7.73
C PHE A 79 -20.36 -1.41 -7.93
N GLN A 80 -20.55 -1.83 -9.17
CA GLN A 80 -21.38 -2.98 -9.55
C GLN A 80 -20.64 -4.33 -9.51
N ASN A 81 -19.42 -4.36 -8.99
CA ASN A 81 -18.51 -5.53 -9.01
C ASN A 81 -18.80 -6.60 -7.95
N GLY A 82 -19.88 -6.45 -7.18
CA GLY A 82 -20.25 -7.39 -6.11
C GLY A 82 -19.44 -7.25 -4.82
N LYS A 83 -18.49 -6.29 -4.75
CA LYS A 83 -17.73 -5.96 -3.55
C LYS A 83 -18.60 -5.28 -2.50
N TYR A 84 -19.61 -4.53 -2.94
CA TYR A 84 -20.50 -3.75 -2.09
C TYR A 84 -21.88 -4.38 -2.03
N GLU A 85 -22.43 -4.45 -0.81
CA GLU A 85 -23.81 -4.86 -0.58
C GLU A 85 -24.49 -3.83 0.32
N MET A 86 -25.64 -3.32 -0.10
CA MET A 86 -26.43 -2.37 0.66
C MET A 86 -27.74 -3.02 1.10
N SER A 87 -28.07 -2.84 2.36
CA SER A 87 -29.36 -3.21 2.91
C SER A 87 -29.88 -2.12 3.84
N SER A 88 -31.19 -2.12 4.06
CA SER A 88 -31.84 -1.18 4.97
C SER A 88 -32.93 -1.91 5.74
N ASN A 89 -33.09 -1.55 6.98
CA ASN A 89 -34.27 -1.90 7.79
C ASN A 89 -34.95 -0.58 8.25
N ILE A 90 -35.92 -0.71 9.15
CA ILE A 90 -36.71 0.44 9.63
C ILE A 90 -35.85 1.50 10.32
N SER A 91 -34.71 1.13 10.92
CA SER A 91 -33.90 2.01 11.77
C SER A 91 -32.45 2.15 11.32
N THR A 92 -31.98 1.34 10.37
CA THR A 92 -30.57 1.29 10.02
C THR A 92 -30.37 1.05 8.53
N ILE A 93 -29.44 1.77 7.93
CA ILE A 93 -28.89 1.50 6.60
C ILE A 93 -27.52 0.88 6.81
N SER A 94 -27.24 -0.20 6.11
CA SER A 94 -25.95 -0.87 6.16
C SER A 94 -25.29 -0.91 4.78
N LEU A 95 -23.99 -0.73 4.77
CA LEU A 95 -23.12 -0.96 3.62
C LEU A 95 -22.07 -1.98 4.00
N LYS A 96 -22.17 -3.19 3.45
CA LYS A 96 -21.16 -4.21 3.58
C LYS A 96 -20.14 -4.04 2.47
N ILE A 97 -18.85 -4.01 2.83
CA ILE A 97 -17.72 -3.97 1.92
C ILE A 97 -16.93 -5.26 2.13
N LYS A 98 -16.81 -6.07 1.08
CA LYS A 98 -16.11 -7.35 1.14
C LYS A 98 -14.64 -7.19 0.84
N GLN A 99 -13.81 -7.95 1.55
CA GLN A 99 -12.37 -8.02 1.33
C GLN A 99 -11.75 -6.63 1.16
N VAL A 100 -11.90 -5.80 2.20
CA VAL A 100 -11.40 -4.42 2.16
C VAL A 100 -9.89 -4.39 1.91
N ASP A 101 -9.47 -3.41 1.14
CA ASP A 101 -8.07 -3.10 0.88
C ASP A 101 -7.74 -1.69 1.37
N VAL A 102 -6.46 -1.37 1.52
CA VAL A 102 -5.99 -0.03 1.94
C VAL A 102 -6.58 1.08 1.07
N SER A 103 -6.81 0.82 -0.22
CA SER A 103 -7.49 1.75 -1.14
C SER A 103 -8.96 2.02 -0.81
N ASP A 104 -9.59 1.18 0.01
CA ASP A 104 -10.95 1.41 0.49
C ASP A 104 -11.00 2.39 1.65
N SER A 105 -9.90 2.72 2.29
CA SER A 105 -9.83 3.76 3.32
C SER A 105 -10.40 5.08 2.83
N GLY A 106 -11.01 5.83 3.75
CA GLY A 106 -11.56 7.15 3.48
C GLY A 106 -12.90 7.40 4.13
N LEU A 107 -13.48 8.55 3.82
CA LEU A 107 -14.74 8.98 4.40
C LEU A 107 -15.92 8.44 3.60
N TYR A 108 -16.79 7.73 4.29
CA TYR A 108 -18.05 7.21 3.77
C TYR A 108 -19.20 8.06 4.32
N LEU A 109 -20.06 8.49 3.43
CA LEU A 109 -21.21 9.32 3.72
C LEU A 109 -22.46 8.47 3.54
N CYS A 110 -23.20 8.27 4.63
CA CYS A 110 -24.54 7.75 4.58
C CYS A 110 -25.53 8.88 4.63
N GLY A 111 -26.56 8.84 3.83
CA GLY A 111 -27.59 9.84 3.85
C GLY A 111 -28.98 9.29 3.64
N PHE A 112 -29.97 10.00 4.20
CA PHE A 112 -31.38 9.75 3.94
C PHE A 112 -32.14 11.07 3.91
N TYR A 113 -33.22 11.08 3.12
CA TYR A 113 -34.08 12.24 2.96
C TYR A 113 -35.24 12.19 3.92
N MET A 114 -35.45 13.24 4.70
CA MET A 114 -36.55 13.34 5.65
C MET A 114 -37.07 14.77 5.73
N SER A 115 -38.39 14.93 5.52
CA SER A 115 -39.11 16.20 5.73
C SER A 115 -38.46 17.41 5.05
N GLY A 116 -38.04 17.26 3.79
CA GLY A 116 -37.43 18.36 3.02
C GLY A 116 -35.93 18.56 3.28
N HIS A 117 -35.32 17.75 4.12
CA HIS A 117 -33.89 17.84 4.46
C HIS A 117 -33.18 16.50 4.23
N THR A 118 -31.91 16.58 3.86
CA THR A 118 -31.04 15.39 3.83
C THR A 118 -30.21 15.36 5.12
N ARG A 119 -30.29 14.26 5.84
CA ARG A 119 -29.40 13.97 6.96
C ARG A 119 -28.22 13.15 6.47
N LEU A 120 -27.03 13.53 6.90
CA LEU A 120 -25.78 12.86 6.58
C LEU A 120 -25.05 12.42 7.83
N THR A 121 -24.59 11.19 7.81
CA THR A 121 -23.66 10.64 8.81
C THR A 121 -22.35 10.33 8.10
N VAL A 122 -21.24 10.64 8.74
CA VAL A 122 -19.89 10.43 8.20
C VAL A 122 -19.23 9.30 8.98
N THR A 123 -18.71 8.31 8.29
CA THR A 123 -17.89 7.25 8.86
C THR A 123 -16.51 7.30 8.21
N ASP A 124 -15.47 7.39 9.03
CA ASP A 124 -14.08 7.30 8.59
C ASP A 124 -13.62 5.84 8.67
N LEU A 125 -13.37 5.23 7.53
CA LEU A 125 -12.86 3.87 7.42
C LEU A 125 -11.35 3.90 7.25
N ASN A 126 -10.64 3.32 8.22
CA ASN A 126 -9.18 3.16 8.19
C ASN A 126 -8.83 1.69 8.02
N VAL A 127 -8.39 1.32 6.82
CA VAL A 127 -7.95 -0.04 6.51
C VAL A 127 -6.45 -0.14 6.72
N GLN A 128 -6.06 -0.94 7.69
CA GLN A 128 -4.66 -1.22 7.99
C GLN A 128 -4.13 -2.30 7.05
N GLY A 129 -2.95 -2.08 6.47
CA GLY A 129 -2.25 -3.09 5.68
C GLY A 129 -1.91 -4.31 6.54
N LYS A 130 -1.98 -5.51 5.96
CA LYS A 130 -1.48 -6.72 6.64
C LYS A 130 0.01 -6.54 6.89
N ILE A 131 0.40 -6.60 8.16
CA ILE A 131 1.80 -6.75 8.52
C ILE A 131 2.17 -8.19 8.18
N GLU A 132 2.90 -8.37 7.09
CA GLU A 132 3.44 -9.68 6.73
C GLU A 132 4.46 -10.10 7.80
N LEU A 133 4.03 -11.00 8.69
CA LEU A 133 4.89 -11.60 9.72
C LEU A 133 6.19 -12.17 9.12
N THR A 134 6.13 -12.66 7.89
CA THR A 134 7.28 -13.14 7.12
C THR A 134 8.35 -12.05 6.95
N SER A 135 7.97 -10.80 6.68
CA SER A 135 8.89 -9.68 6.52
C SER A 135 9.57 -9.32 7.86
N MET A 136 8.83 -9.37 8.95
CA MET A 136 9.40 -9.09 10.29
C MET A 136 10.36 -10.19 10.73
N ILE A 137 10.01 -11.46 10.50
CA ILE A 137 10.87 -12.60 10.84
C ILE A 137 12.14 -12.56 9.99
N LEU A 138 12.02 -12.31 8.68
CA LEU A 138 13.17 -12.22 7.78
C LEU A 138 14.10 -11.08 8.18
N GLY A 139 13.55 -9.92 8.55
CA GLY A 139 14.30 -8.78 9.07
C GLY A 139 15.05 -9.11 10.37
N ALA A 140 14.40 -9.76 11.31
CA ALA A 140 15.02 -10.19 12.56
C ALA A 140 16.16 -11.22 12.34
N VAL A 141 15.94 -12.19 11.44
CA VAL A 141 16.95 -13.19 11.08
C VAL A 141 18.17 -12.56 10.41
N THR A 142 17.97 -11.61 9.50
CA THR A 142 19.08 -10.91 8.84
C THR A 142 19.92 -10.11 9.83
N VAL A 143 19.30 -9.38 10.75
CA VAL A 143 20.00 -8.64 11.81
C VAL A 143 20.80 -9.59 12.70
N PHE A 144 20.20 -10.73 13.10
CA PHE A 144 20.88 -11.73 13.92
C PHE A 144 22.10 -12.31 13.20
N LEU A 145 21.99 -12.68 11.92
CA LEU A 145 23.11 -13.19 11.13
C LEU A 145 24.24 -12.18 10.98
N VAL A 146 23.93 -10.90 10.78
CA VAL A 146 24.93 -9.83 10.72
C VAL A 146 25.66 -9.70 12.07
N MET A 147 24.95 -9.77 13.18
CA MET A 147 25.55 -9.70 14.51
C MET A 147 26.50 -10.89 14.77
N VAL A 148 26.11 -12.11 14.34
CA VAL A 148 26.98 -13.30 14.45
C VAL A 148 28.27 -13.08 13.67
N VAL A 149 28.19 -12.62 12.41
CA VAL A 149 29.39 -12.36 11.58
C VAL A 149 30.33 -11.32 12.23
N ILE A 150 29.76 -10.26 12.82
CA ILE A 150 30.55 -9.21 13.49
C ILE A 150 31.27 -9.81 14.71
N VAL A 151 30.60 -10.63 15.50
CA VAL A 151 31.19 -11.28 16.68
C VAL A 151 32.31 -12.25 16.26
N ASP A 152 32.09 -13.06 15.22
CA ASP A 152 33.10 -13.97 14.71
C ASP A 152 34.36 -13.22 14.22
N GLN A 153 34.20 -12.12 13.51
CA GLN A 153 35.31 -11.28 13.06
C GLN A 153 36.07 -10.64 14.24
N ALA A 154 35.34 -10.19 15.25
CA ALA A 154 35.96 -9.65 16.47
C ALA A 154 36.74 -10.71 17.20
N PHE A 155 36.24 -11.94 17.30
CA PHE A 155 36.92 -13.07 17.96
C PHE A 155 38.20 -13.47 17.21
N VAL A 156 38.16 -13.54 15.88
CA VAL A 156 39.34 -13.82 15.06
C VAL A 156 40.41 -12.72 15.20
N SER A 157 40.01 -11.46 15.29
CA SER A 157 40.92 -10.33 15.47
C SER A 157 41.60 -10.35 16.84
N VAL A 158 40.90 -10.79 17.89
CA VAL A 158 41.48 -10.94 19.24
C VAL A 158 42.45 -12.12 19.26
N ALA A 159 42.09 -13.27 18.65
CA ALA A 159 42.97 -14.43 18.61
C ALA A 159 44.28 -14.17 17.81
N HIS A 160 44.20 -13.34 16.75
CA HIS A 160 45.39 -12.97 15.98
C HIS A 160 46.34 -12.03 16.74
N ASN A 161 45.83 -11.23 17.69
CA ASN A 161 46.65 -10.34 18.51
C ASN A 161 47.35 -11.06 19.65
N GLU A 162 46.92 -12.27 20.03
CA GLU A 162 47.60 -13.05 21.09
C GLU A 162 48.81 -13.87 20.58
N GLU A 163 48.91 -14.13 19.28
CA GLU A 163 50.08 -14.84 18.71
C GLU A 163 51.32 -13.97 18.49
N GLU A 164 51.19 -12.64 18.56
CA GLU A 164 52.31 -11.73 18.31
C GLU A 164 53.10 -11.32 19.56
N HIS A 165 52.77 -11.87 20.72
CA HIS A 165 53.52 -11.56 21.99
C HIS A 165 54.18 -12.81 22.57
N SER A 166 55.00 -13.52 21.75
CA SER A 166 55.99 -14.48 22.27
C SER A 166 57.36 -13.81 22.35
N PRO A 167 58.01 -13.74 23.54
CA PRO A 167 59.30 -13.07 23.67
C PRO A 167 60.37 -13.88 22.98
N GLN A 168 60.94 -13.31 21.94
CA GLN A 168 62.06 -13.85 21.18
C GLN A 168 63.32 -13.87 22.10
N LYS A 169 63.71 -15.06 22.57
CA LYS A 169 65.00 -15.31 23.19
C LYS A 169 66.10 -15.10 22.16
N GLN A 170 66.88 -14.03 22.38
CA GLN A 170 68.13 -13.80 21.68
C GLN A 170 69.15 -14.90 22.10
N ASN A 171 69.63 -15.67 21.13
CA ASN A 171 70.92 -16.33 21.22
C ASN A 171 71.83 -15.74 20.14
N PRO A 172 73.07 -15.30 20.50
CA PRO A 172 74.04 -14.81 19.53
C PRO A 172 74.88 -16.00 19.01
N VAL A 173 75.42 -15.78 17.80
CA VAL A 173 76.56 -16.50 17.17
C VAL A 173 76.21 -17.35 15.96
N SER A 174 76.58 -16.91 14.90
CA SER A 174 77.62 -17.17 13.88
C SER A 174 77.15 -16.97 12.45
N ASP A 175 78.01 -16.26 11.74
CA ASP A 175 78.09 -16.02 10.33
C ASP A 175 77.79 -17.24 9.49
N ASP A 176 76.94 -17.08 8.48
CA ASP A 176 77.22 -17.53 7.14
C ASP A 176 76.27 -16.91 6.11
N LEU A 177 76.85 -16.18 5.19
CA LEU A 177 76.25 -15.51 4.08
C LEU A 177 75.71 -16.53 3.08
N ASN A 178 74.40 -16.53 2.84
CA ASN A 178 73.83 -17.16 1.64
C ASN A 178 72.82 -16.22 0.99
N TYR A 179 73.33 -15.38 0.07
CA TYR A 179 72.51 -14.56 -0.84
C TYR A 179 71.87 -15.45 -1.89
N ALA A 180 70.59 -15.75 -1.72
CA ALA A 180 69.75 -16.25 -2.81
C ALA A 180 69.06 -15.07 -3.48
N ALA A 181 69.57 -14.68 -4.65
CA ALA A 181 68.94 -13.64 -5.46
C ALA A 181 67.59 -14.16 -6.04
N LEU A 182 66.48 -13.61 -5.56
CA LEU A 182 65.20 -13.82 -6.18
C LEU A 182 65.05 -12.89 -7.43
N SER A 183 65.18 -13.50 -8.62
CA SER A 183 64.86 -12.83 -9.86
C SER A 183 63.37 -12.69 -10.06
N PHE A 184 62.85 -11.45 -10.01
CA PHE A 184 61.48 -11.15 -10.39
C PHE A 184 61.32 -11.12 -11.90
N GLN A 185 60.63 -12.14 -12.45
CA GLN A 185 60.23 -12.21 -13.83
C GLN A 185 59.05 -11.27 -14.06
N SER A 186 59.23 -10.19 -14.83
CA SER A 186 58.22 -9.23 -15.15
C SER A 186 57.15 -9.85 -16.08
N LYS A 187 55.92 -9.89 -15.59
CA LYS A 187 54.75 -10.37 -16.32
C LYS A 187 54.36 -9.42 -17.44
N ALA A 188 54.42 -9.88 -18.69
CA ALA A 188 54.11 -9.11 -19.89
C ALA A 188 52.68 -8.58 -19.87
N LYS A 189 52.54 -7.27 -20.12
CA LYS A 189 51.27 -6.55 -20.28
C LYS A 189 50.51 -7.07 -21.49
N ARG A 190 49.35 -7.69 -21.28
CA ARG A 190 48.40 -8.10 -22.33
C ARG A 190 47.81 -6.83 -22.98
N LYS A 191 48.12 -6.59 -24.26
CA LYS A 191 47.52 -5.58 -25.11
C LYS A 191 46.01 -5.83 -25.24
N ARG A 192 45.17 -4.87 -24.80
CA ARG A 192 43.74 -4.86 -25.08
C ARG A 192 43.51 -4.53 -26.55
N ARG A 193 42.72 -5.35 -27.26
CA ARG A 193 42.18 -5.04 -28.58
C ARG A 193 41.10 -3.96 -28.47
N PRO A 194 41.00 -3.03 -29.44
CA PRO A 194 39.91 -2.04 -29.49
C PRO A 194 38.59 -2.72 -29.85
N PRO A 195 37.42 -2.20 -29.35
CA PRO A 195 36.13 -2.71 -29.72
C PRO A 195 35.79 -2.37 -31.17
N SER A 196 35.29 -3.37 -31.89
CA SER A 196 34.72 -3.27 -33.22
C SER A 196 33.47 -2.37 -33.18
N GLU A 197 33.48 -1.33 -34.00
CA GLU A 197 32.30 -0.54 -34.33
C GLU A 197 31.24 -1.44 -34.94
N ARG A 198 30.08 -1.47 -34.33
CA ARG A 198 28.86 -2.07 -34.87
C ARG A 198 28.04 -0.94 -35.46
N GLU A 199 27.97 -0.90 -36.77
CA GLU A 199 27.12 0.01 -37.55
C GLU A 199 25.66 -0.13 -37.09
N LEU A 200 25.04 1.02 -36.77
CA LEU A 200 23.61 1.16 -36.50
C LEU A 200 22.89 1.31 -37.84
N GLU A 201 22.16 0.31 -38.24
CA GLU A 201 21.19 0.44 -39.32
C GLU A 201 19.97 1.26 -38.87
N PRO A 202 19.49 2.24 -39.65
CA PRO A 202 18.30 3.02 -39.31
C PRO A 202 17.02 2.21 -39.61
N ASN A 203 16.24 1.94 -38.56
CA ASN A 203 14.95 1.28 -38.66
C ASN A 203 13.92 2.30 -39.13
N VAL A 204 13.50 2.20 -40.39
CA VAL A 204 12.45 3.00 -41.00
C VAL A 204 11.10 2.37 -40.71
N VAL A 205 10.27 3.06 -39.90
CA VAL A 205 8.88 2.67 -39.60
C VAL A 205 7.96 3.28 -40.65
N TYR A 206 7.33 2.45 -41.48
CA TYR A 206 6.25 2.86 -42.39
C TYR A 206 4.92 2.85 -41.62
N ALA A 207 4.29 4.00 -41.48
CA ALA A 207 2.91 4.12 -41.03
C ALA A 207 2.00 3.91 -42.26
N ALA A 208 1.19 2.85 -42.26
CA ALA A 208 0.12 2.65 -43.23
C ALA A 208 -1.17 3.30 -42.70
N THR A 209 -1.64 4.32 -43.41
CA THR A 209 -2.99 4.86 -43.30
C THR A 209 -3.98 4.02 -44.14
N ARG A 210 -5.04 3.58 -43.49
CA ARG A 210 -6.33 3.27 -44.12
C ARG A 210 -7.47 3.43 -43.15
#